data_d5f69f0262ab20c853de0e4d25a59c2f
#
_entry.id   d5f69f0262ab20c853de0e4d25a59c2f
#
_cell.length_a   1.000
_cell.length_b   1.000
_cell.length_c   1.000
_cell.angle_alpha   90.00
_cell.angle_beta   90.00
_cell.angle_gamma   90.00
#
_symmetry.space_group_name_H-M   'P 1'
#
loop_
_entity.id
_entity.type
_entity.pdbx_description
1 polymer ?
#
loop_
_entity_poly.entity_id
_entity_poly.type
_entity_poly.pdbx_seq_one_letter_code
_entity_poly.pdbx_strand_id
1 'polypeptide(L)'
;MAPSPSPELVSPAEGELLLDLAEGTLDRALSGGRPHLPALAELPPALRHAGDAFVTLHVAGELNGCIGAMDTGEPLGHAVVRLALAAAFDDPRLPALRPVDRTHLAIEVSLLSPRSPIPARSLDELAAALHPGRDGVVVRAGRCRGLFLPDVWDQLPDRLAFLAHLWHKAGLRPGTWPNGLVASRFHTQRHERHTTAESSLGGPAARSL
;
A
#
# COMPACT_ATOMS: atom_id res chain seq x y z
N MET A 1 -14.28 6.07 24.22
CA MET A 1 -15.14 5.70 23.07
C MET A 1 -14.20 5.15 22.01
N ALA A 2 -14.32 3.88 21.67
CA ALA A 2 -13.50 3.30 20.61
C ALA A 2 -13.79 4.02 19.29
N PRO A 3 -12.78 4.33 18.46
CA PRO A 3 -13.00 4.96 17.17
C PRO A 3 -13.83 4.02 16.29
N SER A 4 -14.82 4.58 15.59
CA SER A 4 -15.59 3.83 14.60
C SER A 4 -14.63 3.25 13.55
N PRO A 5 -14.86 2.01 13.08
CA PRO A 5 -14.03 1.43 12.01
C PRO A 5 -14.07 2.33 10.77
N SER A 6 -12.96 2.40 10.07
CA SER A 6 -12.91 3.11 8.78
C SER A 6 -13.84 2.39 7.80
N PRO A 7 -14.54 3.13 6.92
CA PRO A 7 -15.40 2.51 5.91
C PRO A 7 -14.55 1.60 5.00
N GLU A 8 -15.08 0.43 4.67
CA GLU A 8 -14.48 -0.46 3.69
C GLU A 8 -14.45 0.22 2.32
N LEU A 9 -13.30 0.17 1.65
CA LEU A 9 -13.10 0.73 0.31
C LEU A 9 -13.51 -0.28 -0.76
N VAL A 10 -13.23 -1.55 -0.50
CA VAL A 10 -13.62 -2.71 -1.30
C VAL A 10 -14.07 -3.83 -0.36
N SER A 11 -14.93 -4.71 -0.86
CA SER A 11 -15.34 -5.91 -0.11
C SER A 11 -14.15 -6.88 0.08
N PRO A 12 -14.21 -7.81 1.05
CA PRO A 12 -13.19 -8.84 1.22
C PRO A 12 -12.93 -9.65 -0.06
N ALA A 13 -13.97 -10.00 -0.82
CA ALA A 13 -13.85 -10.73 -2.09
C ALA A 13 -13.11 -9.91 -3.17
N GLU A 14 -13.34 -8.61 -3.23
CA GLU A 14 -12.63 -7.72 -4.15
C GLU A 14 -11.17 -7.53 -3.72
N GLY A 15 -10.90 -7.53 -2.40
CA GLY A 15 -9.54 -7.52 -1.86
C GLY A 15 -8.77 -8.79 -2.24
N GLU A 16 -9.38 -9.97 -2.14
CA GLU A 16 -8.79 -11.22 -2.60
C GLU A 16 -8.50 -11.19 -4.11
N LEU A 17 -9.42 -10.64 -4.92
CA LEU A 17 -9.18 -10.49 -6.36
C LEU A 17 -8.00 -9.56 -6.67
N LEU A 18 -7.78 -8.49 -5.89
CA LEU A 18 -6.59 -7.64 -6.05
C LEU A 18 -5.31 -8.40 -5.74
N LEU A 19 -5.32 -9.26 -4.71
CA LEU A 19 -4.20 -10.15 -4.42
C LEU A 19 -3.98 -11.17 -5.54
N ASP A 20 -5.03 -11.77 -6.11
CA ASP A 20 -4.95 -12.67 -7.26
C ASP A 20 -4.33 -11.99 -8.49
N LEU A 21 -4.72 -10.74 -8.75
CA LEU A 21 -4.17 -9.94 -9.85
C LEU A 21 -2.67 -9.65 -9.65
N ALA A 22 -2.28 -9.26 -8.44
CA ALA A 22 -0.87 -9.02 -8.11
C ALA A 22 -0.06 -10.32 -8.23
N GLU A 23 -0.50 -11.39 -7.59
CA GLU A 23 0.18 -12.70 -7.57
C GLU A 23 0.31 -13.29 -8.96
N GLY A 24 -0.79 -13.38 -9.73
CA GLY A 24 -0.77 -13.92 -11.09
C GLY A 24 0.08 -13.09 -12.06
N THR A 25 0.20 -11.78 -11.82
CA THR A 25 1.10 -10.90 -12.57
C THR A 25 2.56 -11.22 -12.29
N LEU A 26 2.92 -11.38 -11.00
CA LEU A 26 4.28 -11.73 -10.57
C LEU A 26 4.67 -13.14 -11.07
N ASP A 27 3.77 -14.11 -10.97
CA ASP A 27 4.02 -15.47 -11.46
C ASP A 27 4.33 -15.53 -12.95
N ARG A 28 3.59 -14.77 -13.76
CA ARG A 28 3.86 -14.65 -15.19
C ARG A 28 5.21 -13.98 -15.46
N ALA A 29 5.49 -12.88 -14.77
CA ALA A 29 6.75 -12.17 -14.96
C ALA A 29 7.96 -13.03 -14.56
N LEU A 30 7.89 -13.74 -13.42
CA LEU A 30 8.95 -14.64 -12.95
C LEU A 30 9.16 -15.84 -13.87
N SER A 31 8.13 -16.27 -14.62
CA SER A 31 8.21 -17.33 -15.62
C SER A 31 8.65 -16.82 -17.00
N GLY A 32 9.02 -15.55 -17.14
CA GLY A 32 9.41 -14.94 -18.42
C GLY A 32 8.23 -14.63 -19.34
N GLY A 33 7.00 -14.73 -18.83
CA GLY A 33 5.79 -14.37 -19.58
C GLY A 33 5.52 -12.86 -19.58
N ARG A 34 4.62 -12.42 -20.47
CA ARG A 34 4.18 -11.02 -20.46
C ARG A 34 3.11 -10.79 -19.39
N PRO A 35 3.19 -9.71 -18.60
CA PRO A 35 2.12 -9.29 -17.73
C PRO A 35 0.80 -9.14 -18.52
N HIS A 36 -0.29 -9.57 -17.90
CA HIS A 36 -1.61 -9.44 -18.50
C HIS A 36 -2.42 -8.41 -17.70
N LEU A 37 -2.92 -7.42 -18.41
CA LEU A 37 -3.84 -6.44 -17.86
C LEU A 37 -5.27 -6.94 -18.17
N PRO A 38 -6.11 -7.22 -17.15
CA PRO A 38 -7.47 -7.70 -17.39
C PRO A 38 -8.30 -6.64 -18.12
N ALA A 39 -9.23 -7.06 -18.98
CA ALA A 39 -10.17 -6.12 -19.55
C ALA A 39 -11.03 -5.48 -18.46
N LEU A 40 -11.35 -4.19 -18.57
CA LEU A 40 -12.14 -3.50 -17.53
C LEU A 40 -13.49 -4.18 -17.30
N ALA A 41 -14.09 -4.77 -18.33
CA ALA A 41 -15.35 -5.48 -18.20
C ALA A 41 -15.27 -6.74 -17.33
N GLU A 42 -14.09 -7.32 -17.18
CA GLU A 42 -13.82 -8.50 -16.35
C GLU A 42 -13.66 -8.17 -14.86
N LEU A 43 -13.39 -6.90 -14.55
CA LEU A 43 -13.23 -6.44 -13.16
C LEU A 43 -14.59 -6.12 -12.53
N PRO A 44 -14.77 -6.34 -11.22
CA PRO A 44 -15.89 -5.80 -10.46
C PRO A 44 -15.96 -4.27 -10.56
N PRO A 45 -17.16 -3.67 -10.42
CA PRO A 45 -17.36 -2.23 -10.54
C PRO A 45 -16.39 -1.40 -9.66
N ALA A 46 -16.18 -1.79 -8.40
CA ALA A 46 -15.29 -1.06 -7.49
C ALA A 46 -13.85 -1.00 -8.01
N LEU A 47 -13.35 -2.05 -8.67
CA LEU A 47 -11.98 -2.12 -9.19
C LEU A 47 -11.79 -1.43 -10.54
N ARG A 48 -12.89 -1.00 -11.20
CA ARG A 48 -12.87 -0.19 -12.42
C ARG A 48 -12.69 1.29 -12.16
N HIS A 49 -13.01 1.74 -10.94
CA HIS A 49 -12.83 3.15 -10.57
C HIS A 49 -11.37 3.44 -10.25
N ALA A 50 -11.01 4.70 -10.45
CA ALA A 50 -9.69 5.20 -10.06
C ALA A 50 -9.50 5.06 -8.55
N GLY A 51 -8.32 4.57 -8.16
CA GLY A 51 -7.97 4.39 -6.75
C GLY A 51 -6.48 4.54 -6.52
N ASP A 52 -6.15 4.96 -5.31
CA ASP A 52 -4.78 5.09 -4.83
C ASP A 52 -4.40 3.81 -4.08
N ALA A 53 -3.24 3.24 -4.40
CA ALA A 53 -2.78 1.99 -3.79
C ALA A 53 -1.25 1.95 -3.62
N PHE A 54 -0.81 1.08 -2.70
CA PHE A 54 0.57 0.60 -2.58
C PHE A 54 0.57 -0.91 -2.69
N VAL A 55 1.61 -1.45 -3.32
CA VAL A 55 1.92 -2.87 -3.28
C VAL A 55 3.26 -3.05 -2.59
N THR A 56 3.27 -3.87 -1.55
CA THR A 56 4.45 -4.21 -0.77
C THR A 56 4.73 -5.70 -0.89
N LEU A 57 5.98 -6.04 -1.12
CA LEU A 57 6.46 -7.41 -1.25
C LEU A 57 7.45 -7.71 -0.14
N HIS A 58 7.27 -8.83 0.55
CA HIS A 58 8.22 -9.37 1.50
C HIS A 58 8.69 -10.75 1.05
N VAL A 59 9.97 -11.03 1.22
CA VAL A 59 10.55 -12.36 0.97
C VAL A 59 11.15 -12.86 2.27
N ALA A 60 10.69 -14.00 2.75
CA ALA A 60 11.10 -14.58 4.03
C ALA A 60 10.95 -13.59 5.22
N GLY A 61 9.92 -12.74 5.18
CA GLY A 61 9.63 -11.73 6.19
C GLY A 61 10.36 -10.40 6.02
N GLU A 62 11.34 -10.31 5.11
CA GLU A 62 12.09 -9.08 4.84
C GLU A 62 11.50 -8.30 3.66
N LEU A 63 11.51 -6.97 3.76
CA LEU A 63 11.02 -6.10 2.69
C LEU A 63 11.83 -6.31 1.40
N ASN A 64 11.15 -6.64 0.30
CA ASN A 64 11.77 -6.83 -1.02
C ASN A 64 11.33 -5.77 -2.04
N GLY A 65 10.23 -5.08 -1.83
CA GLY A 65 9.79 -3.97 -2.68
C GLY A 65 8.54 -3.29 -2.12
N CYS A 66 8.42 -1.97 -2.33
CA CYS A 66 7.24 -1.22 -1.94
C CYS A 66 7.07 0.00 -2.84
N ILE A 67 6.09 -0.06 -3.73
CA ILE A 67 5.77 1.03 -4.66
C ILE A 67 4.29 1.37 -4.56
N GLY A 68 3.99 2.65 -4.56
CA GLY A 68 2.63 3.15 -4.57
C GLY A 68 2.41 4.26 -5.58
N ALA A 69 1.16 4.47 -5.93
CA ALA A 69 0.75 5.57 -6.80
C ALA A 69 -0.51 6.24 -6.24
N MET A 70 -0.55 7.54 -6.43
CA MET A 70 -1.66 8.40 -6.03
C MET A 70 -2.01 9.38 -7.14
N ASP A 71 -3.29 9.74 -7.22
CA ASP A 71 -3.80 10.73 -8.19
C ASP A 71 -3.55 10.35 -9.66
N THR A 72 -3.43 9.07 -9.97
CA THR A 72 -3.13 8.62 -11.34
C THR A 72 -4.36 8.63 -12.24
N GLY A 73 -5.57 8.57 -11.68
CA GLY A 73 -6.81 8.36 -12.42
C GLY A 73 -6.94 6.96 -13.02
N GLU A 74 -6.02 6.06 -12.73
CA GLU A 74 -6.00 4.69 -13.24
C GLU A 74 -7.01 3.82 -12.49
N PRO A 75 -7.73 2.90 -13.18
CA PRO A 75 -8.56 1.88 -12.53
C PRO A 75 -7.77 1.07 -11.51
N LEU A 76 -8.35 0.85 -10.33
CA LEU A 76 -7.66 0.24 -9.19
C LEU A 76 -7.06 -1.15 -9.52
N GLY A 77 -7.83 -2.01 -10.24
CA GLY A 77 -7.31 -3.32 -10.66
C GLY A 77 -6.09 -3.22 -11.58
N HIS A 78 -6.04 -2.23 -12.47
CA HIS A 78 -4.89 -1.98 -13.34
C HIS A 78 -3.71 -1.39 -12.55
N ALA A 79 -3.98 -0.46 -11.64
CA ALA A 79 -2.97 0.13 -10.78
C ALA A 79 -2.24 -0.94 -9.97
N VAL A 80 -2.96 -1.90 -9.38
CA VAL A 80 -2.37 -3.00 -8.60
C VAL A 80 -1.47 -3.89 -9.46
N VAL A 81 -1.89 -4.26 -10.69
CA VAL A 81 -1.05 -5.03 -11.63
C VAL A 81 0.27 -4.30 -11.92
N ARG A 82 0.20 -3.02 -12.25
CA ARG A 82 1.38 -2.21 -12.55
C ARG A 82 2.26 -2.01 -11.31
N LEU A 83 1.66 -1.75 -10.15
CA LEU A 83 2.39 -1.54 -8.91
C LEU A 83 3.08 -2.82 -8.42
N ALA A 84 2.48 -3.99 -8.62
CA ALA A 84 3.10 -5.28 -8.30
C ALA A 84 4.40 -5.49 -9.10
N LEU A 85 4.38 -5.19 -10.41
CA LEU A 85 5.58 -5.25 -11.24
C LEU A 85 6.63 -4.23 -10.80
N ALA A 86 6.20 -2.99 -10.55
CA ALA A 86 7.12 -1.95 -10.13
C ALA A 86 7.74 -2.27 -8.75
N ALA A 87 6.99 -2.81 -7.81
CA ALA A 87 7.51 -3.25 -6.52
C ALA A 87 8.51 -4.41 -6.66
N ALA A 88 8.26 -5.33 -7.61
CA ALA A 88 9.12 -6.49 -7.81
C ALA A 88 10.42 -6.17 -8.56
N PHE A 89 10.40 -5.21 -9.49
CA PHE A 89 11.50 -5.05 -10.45
C PHE A 89 12.05 -3.63 -10.57
N ASP A 90 11.29 -2.62 -10.15
CA ASP A 90 11.63 -1.20 -10.36
C ASP A 90 11.82 -0.40 -9.06
N ASP A 91 11.81 -1.04 -7.88
CA ASP A 91 12.16 -0.35 -6.63
C ASP A 91 13.68 -0.16 -6.54
N PRO A 92 14.20 1.07 -6.69
CA PRO A 92 15.64 1.29 -6.77
C PRO A 92 16.38 1.06 -5.46
N ARG A 93 15.66 0.84 -4.35
CA ARG A 93 16.22 0.64 -3.01
C ARG A 93 16.53 -0.82 -2.72
N LEU A 94 15.95 -1.74 -3.49
CA LEU A 94 15.87 -3.15 -3.15
C LEU A 94 16.20 -4.02 -4.39
N PRO A 95 16.65 -5.27 -4.20
CA PRO A 95 16.94 -6.15 -5.32
C PRO A 95 15.66 -6.59 -6.02
N ALA A 96 15.74 -6.79 -7.33
CA ALA A 96 14.63 -7.34 -8.09
C ALA A 96 14.25 -8.75 -7.60
N LEU A 97 12.93 -9.02 -7.57
CA LEU A 97 12.36 -10.31 -7.19
C LEU A 97 12.84 -11.41 -8.16
N ARG A 98 13.26 -12.56 -7.62
CA ARG A 98 13.76 -13.70 -8.40
C ARG A 98 12.80 -14.89 -8.31
N PRO A 99 12.83 -15.81 -9.30
CA PRO A 99 11.99 -17.02 -9.27
C PRO A 99 12.13 -17.83 -7.98
N VAL A 100 13.34 -17.92 -7.41
CA VAL A 100 13.61 -18.65 -6.17
C VAL A 100 12.92 -18.03 -4.95
N ASP A 101 12.63 -16.75 -4.98
CA ASP A 101 12.04 -16.00 -3.86
C ASP A 101 10.51 -16.27 -3.76
N ARG A 102 9.89 -16.84 -4.81
CA ARG A 102 8.44 -17.03 -4.93
C ARG A 102 7.82 -17.86 -3.79
N THR A 103 8.52 -18.87 -3.30
CA THR A 103 8.03 -19.78 -2.24
C THR A 103 7.96 -19.13 -0.86
N HIS A 104 8.62 -17.98 -0.70
CA HIS A 104 8.67 -17.21 0.55
C HIS A 104 8.09 -15.80 0.39
N LEU A 105 7.33 -15.58 -0.70
CA LEU A 105 6.77 -14.29 -1.03
C LEU A 105 5.50 -14.03 -0.22
N ALA A 106 5.43 -12.87 0.41
CA ALA A 106 4.20 -12.29 0.91
C ALA A 106 3.88 -11.03 0.10
N ILE A 107 2.61 -10.85 -0.23
CA ILE A 107 2.09 -9.73 -1.02
C ILE A 107 1.10 -8.97 -0.16
N GLU A 108 1.30 -7.67 -0.03
CA GLU A 108 0.36 -6.76 0.61
C GLU A 108 -0.13 -5.73 -0.41
N VAL A 109 -1.44 -5.52 -0.46
CA VAL A 109 -2.09 -4.45 -1.20
C VAL A 109 -2.76 -3.51 -0.20
N SER A 110 -2.24 -2.30 -0.08
CA SER A 110 -2.78 -1.24 0.77
C SER A 110 -3.54 -0.22 -0.08
N LEU A 111 -4.86 -0.18 0.06
CA LEU A 111 -5.75 0.79 -0.59
C LEU A 111 -5.85 2.05 0.26
N LEU A 112 -5.86 3.20 -0.38
CA LEU A 112 -5.99 4.48 0.31
C LEU A 112 -7.40 5.05 0.11
N SER A 113 -8.03 5.48 1.20
CA SER A 113 -9.31 6.16 1.10
C SER A 113 -9.18 7.52 0.41
N PRO A 114 -10.27 8.09 -0.10
CA PRO A 114 -10.30 9.48 -0.50
C PRO A 114 -9.78 10.37 0.63
N ARG A 115 -9.01 11.40 0.24
CA ARG A 115 -8.39 12.31 1.20
C ARG A 115 -9.40 13.31 1.74
N SER A 116 -9.38 13.52 3.05
CA SER A 116 -10.15 14.55 3.74
C SER A 116 -9.22 15.68 4.20
N PRO A 117 -9.51 16.95 3.90
CA PRO A 117 -8.71 18.06 4.37
C PRO A 117 -8.66 18.12 5.91
N ILE A 118 -7.50 18.50 6.45
CA ILE A 118 -7.36 18.82 7.87
C ILE A 118 -7.26 20.35 7.97
N PRO A 119 -8.29 21.02 8.54
CA PRO A 119 -8.23 22.46 8.75
C PRO A 119 -7.30 22.79 9.90
N ALA A 120 -6.06 23.11 9.62
CA ALA A 120 -5.05 23.51 10.58
C ALA A 120 -4.28 24.74 10.05
N ARG A 121 -3.82 25.59 10.98
CA ARG A 121 -3.05 26.80 10.70
C ARG A 121 -1.68 26.80 11.37
N SER A 122 -1.40 25.77 12.16
CA SER A 122 -0.13 25.57 12.85
C SER A 122 0.18 24.08 12.98
N LEU A 123 1.43 23.76 13.35
CA LEU A 123 1.85 22.39 13.66
C LEU A 123 1.09 21.82 14.86
N ASP A 124 0.83 22.63 15.87
CA ASP A 124 0.11 22.19 17.07
C ASP A 124 -1.35 21.86 16.75
N GLU A 125 -2.02 22.69 15.94
CA GLU A 125 -3.38 22.41 15.49
C GLU A 125 -3.43 21.14 14.64
N LEU A 126 -2.46 20.97 13.74
CA LEU A 126 -2.37 19.76 12.92
C LEU A 126 -2.12 18.53 13.79
N ALA A 127 -1.16 18.60 14.72
CA ALA A 127 -0.86 17.51 15.65
C ALA A 127 -2.09 17.12 16.49
N ALA A 128 -2.82 18.12 17.02
CA ALA A 128 -4.03 17.89 17.80
C ALA A 128 -5.15 17.21 17.01
N ALA A 129 -5.22 17.47 15.70
CA ALA A 129 -6.23 16.90 14.80
C ALA A 129 -5.92 15.46 14.34
N LEU A 130 -4.69 14.98 14.51
CA LEU A 130 -4.27 13.64 14.03
C LEU A 130 -4.63 12.52 15.03
N HIS A 131 -4.95 11.36 14.50
CA HIS A 131 -5.20 10.13 15.26
C HIS A 131 -4.08 9.12 14.99
N PRO A 132 -3.13 8.95 15.93
CA PRO A 132 -2.06 7.94 15.81
C PRO A 132 -2.61 6.53 15.53
N GLY A 133 -1.90 5.78 14.72
CA GLY A 133 -2.28 4.41 14.31
C GLY A 133 -3.41 4.32 13.28
N ARG A 134 -4.05 5.46 12.94
CA ARG A 134 -5.20 5.49 12.03
C ARG A 134 -5.00 6.38 10.81
N ASP A 135 -4.52 7.60 11.04
CA ASP A 135 -4.43 8.61 9.98
C ASP A 135 -3.14 8.44 9.18
N GLY A 136 -3.25 8.16 7.89
CA GLY A 136 -2.22 8.52 6.94
C GLY A 136 -2.31 10.02 6.66
N VAL A 137 -1.19 10.67 6.42
CA VAL A 137 -1.13 12.13 6.26
C VAL A 137 -0.39 12.51 4.99
N VAL A 138 -1.00 13.37 4.19
CA VAL A 138 -0.36 14.06 3.05
C VAL A 138 -0.23 15.52 3.39
N VAL A 139 0.97 16.08 3.19
CA VAL A 139 1.20 17.52 3.24
C VAL A 139 1.71 18.02 1.91
N ARG A 140 1.27 19.23 1.52
CA ARG A 140 1.70 19.90 0.29
C ARG A 140 1.85 21.39 0.54
N ALA A 141 2.99 21.95 0.09
CA ALA A 141 3.24 23.40 0.09
C ALA A 141 4.06 23.75 -1.17
N GLY A 142 3.44 24.39 -2.15
CA GLY A 142 4.08 24.64 -3.44
C GLY A 142 4.50 23.35 -4.14
N ARG A 143 5.81 23.17 -4.34
CA ARG A 143 6.39 21.95 -4.94
C ARG A 143 6.73 20.86 -3.92
N CYS A 144 6.75 21.21 -2.64
CA CYS A 144 7.03 20.27 -1.57
C CYS A 144 5.82 19.38 -1.32
N ARG A 145 6.05 18.06 -1.25
CA ARG A 145 5.01 17.08 -0.94
C ARG A 145 5.60 15.95 -0.11
N GLY A 146 4.92 15.58 0.96
CA GLY A 146 5.25 14.41 1.78
C GLY A 146 4.00 13.60 2.10
N LEU A 147 4.19 12.31 2.25
CA LEU A 147 3.15 11.37 2.64
C LEU A 147 3.72 10.37 3.64
N PHE A 148 2.97 10.10 4.70
CA PHE A 148 3.14 8.95 5.57
C PHE A 148 1.87 8.12 5.60
N LEU A 149 2.05 6.79 5.50
CA LEU A 149 0.99 5.81 5.74
C LEU A 149 0.73 5.69 7.26
N PRO A 150 -0.44 5.15 7.66
CA PRO A 150 -0.74 4.95 9.08
C PRO A 150 0.30 4.10 9.82
N ASP A 151 0.95 3.14 9.17
CA ASP A 151 1.95 2.25 9.79
C ASP A 151 3.19 2.99 10.33
N VAL A 152 3.43 4.20 9.85
CA VAL A 152 4.53 5.02 10.36
C VAL A 152 4.31 5.40 11.84
N TRP A 153 3.04 5.38 12.32
CA TRP A 153 2.75 5.60 13.72
C TRP A 153 3.33 4.54 14.66
N ASP A 154 3.57 3.31 14.17
CA ASP A 154 4.18 2.25 14.98
C ASP A 154 5.62 2.59 15.37
N GLN A 155 6.33 3.32 14.49
CA GLN A 155 7.70 3.77 14.71
C GLN A 155 7.76 5.18 15.31
N LEU A 156 6.77 6.03 15.02
CA LEU A 156 6.69 7.43 15.42
C LEU A 156 5.34 7.72 16.11
N PRO A 157 5.09 7.19 17.32
CA PRO A 157 3.81 7.35 18.01
C PRO A 157 3.53 8.78 18.50
N ASP A 158 4.58 9.57 18.68
CA ASP A 158 4.45 10.99 19.05
C ASP A 158 4.08 11.83 17.82
N ARG A 159 3.02 12.64 17.97
CA ARG A 159 2.47 13.43 16.85
C ARG A 159 3.43 14.46 16.31
N LEU A 160 4.20 15.12 17.18
CA LEU A 160 5.15 16.14 16.76
C LEU A 160 6.37 15.52 16.10
N ALA A 161 6.86 14.38 16.62
CA ALA A 161 7.92 13.60 15.98
C ALA A 161 7.48 13.11 14.60
N PHE A 162 6.27 12.56 14.48
CA PHE A 162 5.68 12.14 13.20
C PHE A 162 5.65 13.31 12.19
N LEU A 163 5.17 14.48 12.61
CA LEU A 163 5.12 15.66 11.74
C LEU A 163 6.53 16.17 11.40
N ALA A 164 7.48 16.15 12.31
CA ALA A 164 8.85 16.57 12.04
C ALA A 164 9.49 15.70 10.94
N HIS A 165 9.32 14.37 11.03
CA HIS A 165 9.77 13.43 10.01
C HIS A 165 9.02 13.59 8.68
N LEU A 166 7.71 13.83 8.72
CA LEU A 166 6.91 14.10 7.51
C LEU A 166 7.36 15.39 6.82
N TRP A 167 7.67 16.47 7.59
CA TRP A 167 8.24 17.71 7.07
C TRP A 167 9.57 17.48 6.38
N HIS A 168 10.45 16.72 7.03
CA HIS A 168 11.74 16.35 6.43
C HIS A 168 11.55 15.60 5.10
N LYS A 169 10.68 14.59 5.09
CA LYS A 169 10.34 13.83 3.86
C LYS A 169 9.76 14.70 2.76
N ALA A 170 8.97 15.70 3.13
CA ALA A 170 8.37 16.64 2.20
C ALA A 170 9.35 17.68 1.65
N GLY A 171 10.57 17.76 2.17
CA GLY A 171 11.52 18.83 1.87
C GLY A 171 11.15 20.17 2.51
N LEU A 172 10.35 20.14 3.57
CA LEU A 172 9.96 21.33 4.34
C LEU A 172 10.91 21.53 5.52
N ARG A 173 11.07 22.79 5.93
CA ARG A 173 11.88 23.11 7.12
C ARG A 173 11.14 22.66 8.39
N PRO A 174 11.74 21.78 9.24
CA PRO A 174 11.12 21.36 10.49
C PRO A 174 10.75 22.54 11.39
N GLY A 175 9.64 22.41 12.12
CA GLY A 175 9.17 23.43 13.05
C GLY A 175 8.55 24.68 12.39
N THR A 176 8.41 24.72 11.05
CA THR A 176 7.81 25.86 10.35
C THR A 176 6.43 25.50 9.80
N TRP A 177 5.58 26.53 9.63
CA TRP A 177 4.31 26.43 8.93
C TRP A 177 4.38 27.24 7.63
N PRO A 178 4.64 26.61 6.47
CA PRO A 178 4.77 27.32 5.18
C PRO A 178 3.45 27.94 4.74
N ASN A 179 3.53 29.08 4.06
CA ASN A 179 2.37 29.70 3.44
C ASN A 179 1.75 28.75 2.40
N GLY A 180 0.42 28.60 2.43
CA GLY A 180 -0.30 27.73 1.50
C GLY A 180 -0.13 26.24 1.76
N LEU A 181 0.37 25.84 2.96
CA LEU A 181 0.38 24.46 3.35
C LEU A 181 -1.04 23.90 3.40
N VAL A 182 -1.23 22.76 2.74
CA VAL A 182 -2.45 21.94 2.81
C VAL A 182 -2.08 20.61 3.40
N ALA A 183 -2.78 20.21 4.47
CA ALA A 183 -2.72 18.89 5.07
C ALA A 183 -4.01 18.14 4.80
N SER A 184 -3.91 16.87 4.49
CA SER A 184 -5.05 15.97 4.32
C SER A 184 -4.75 14.64 5.00
N ARG A 185 -5.81 13.99 5.51
CA ARG A 185 -5.73 12.61 6.04
C ARG A 185 -6.40 11.64 5.10
N PHE A 186 -6.02 10.40 5.22
CA PHE A 186 -6.65 9.24 4.60
C PHE A 186 -6.51 8.04 5.53
N HIS A 187 -7.25 6.98 5.24
CA HIS A 187 -7.13 5.68 5.89
C HIS A 187 -6.65 4.65 4.89
N THR A 188 -6.12 3.55 5.37
CA THR A 188 -5.76 2.40 4.53
C THR A 188 -6.68 1.22 4.84
N GLN A 189 -7.03 0.49 3.79
CA GLN A 189 -7.57 -0.85 3.88
C GLN A 189 -6.53 -1.80 3.31
N ARG A 190 -6.11 -2.79 4.11
CA ARG A 190 -5.01 -3.68 3.79
C ARG A 190 -5.54 -5.07 3.48
N HIS A 191 -5.01 -5.66 2.41
CA HIS A 191 -5.19 -7.05 2.04
C HIS A 191 -3.82 -7.68 1.92
N GLU A 192 -3.66 -8.88 2.48
CA GLU A 192 -2.37 -9.54 2.61
C GLU A 192 -2.50 -11.02 2.30
N ARG A 193 -1.50 -11.57 1.62
CA ARG A 193 -1.40 -12.99 1.33
C ARG A 193 0.05 -13.44 1.50
N HIS A 194 0.22 -14.51 2.28
CA HIS A 194 1.49 -15.23 2.42
C HIS A 194 1.47 -16.47 1.55
N THR A 195 2.51 -16.69 0.76
CA THR A 195 2.68 -17.98 0.11
C THR A 195 3.15 -18.97 1.16
N THR A 196 2.25 -19.82 1.66
CA THR A 196 2.62 -20.94 2.52
C THR A 196 3.17 -22.05 1.65
N ALA A 197 4.36 -22.54 1.98
CA ALA A 197 4.98 -23.71 1.36
C ALA A 197 4.30 -25.05 1.79
N GLU A 198 2.99 -25.03 2.10
CA GLU A 198 2.23 -26.19 2.54
C GLU A 198 1.02 -26.45 1.63
N SER A 199 1.27 -27.11 0.49
CA SER A 199 0.22 -27.87 -0.22
C SER A 199 0.76 -28.89 -1.22
N SER A 200 1.80 -29.65 -0.89
CA SER A 200 2.23 -30.77 -1.75
C SER A 200 2.79 -31.99 -1.01
N LEU A 201 2.29 -32.30 0.20
CA LEU A 201 2.53 -33.60 0.84
C LEU A 201 1.21 -34.28 1.27
N GLY A 202 0.29 -34.39 0.33
CA GLY A 202 -0.93 -35.19 0.44
C GLY A 202 -0.91 -36.37 -0.54
N GLY A 203 0.16 -37.16 -0.57
CA GLY A 203 0.17 -38.42 -1.25
C GLY A 203 -0.56 -39.47 -0.41
N PRO A 204 -1.41 -40.36 -0.98
CA PRO A 204 -2.20 -41.32 -0.23
C PRO A 204 -1.29 -42.37 0.39
N ALA A 205 -1.44 -42.58 1.69
CA ALA A 205 -0.85 -43.72 2.41
C ALA A 205 -1.29 -45.02 1.75
N ALA A 206 -0.33 -45.72 1.14
CA ALA A 206 -0.50 -47.10 0.69
C ALA A 206 -0.80 -47.98 1.90
N ARG A 207 -2.00 -48.50 1.95
CA ARG A 207 -2.32 -49.65 2.81
C ARG A 207 -1.60 -50.86 2.23
N SER A 208 -0.67 -51.42 2.97
CA SER A 208 -0.16 -52.77 2.72
C SER A 208 -0.69 -53.69 3.78
N LEU A 209 -1.15 -54.82 3.32
CA LEU A 209 -1.69 -56.00 3.96
C LEU A 209 -0.79 -56.57 5.09
#